data_0ca3219259c9acb0f4d5e99d825c69fe
#
_entry.id   0ca3219259c9acb0f4d5e99d825c69fe
#
_cell.length_a   1.000
_cell.length_b   1.000
_cell.length_c   1.000
_cell.angle_alpha   90.00
_cell.angle_beta   90.00
_cell.angle_gamma   90.00
#
_symmetry.space_group_name_H-M   'P 1'
#
loop_
_entity.id
_entity.type
_entity.pdbx_description
1 polymer ?
#
loop_
_entity_poly.entity_id
_entity_poly.type
_entity_poly.pdbx_seq_one_letter_code
_entity_poly.pdbx_strand_id
1 'polypeptide(L)'
;MYSELKKIIEQAWENRELLSEEPVRQAVRQVVELVDKGQLRTAEPVDPAKSEWKVNEWVKKAVILYFPIQPMRKMQAGELEWYDKMEVKHGYEELGVRVVPHAVARYGAYIAPGAILMPSYVNIGAYVDTGTMVDTWATVGSCAQIGRRAPPSGGVGL
;
A
#
# COMPACT_ATOMS: atom_id res chain seq x y z
N MET A 1 -4.43 3.36 -20.10
CA MET A 1 -4.22 1.93 -19.79
C MET A 1 -5.25 1.40 -18.80
N TYR A 2 -5.60 2.11 -17.72
CA TYR A 2 -6.51 1.61 -16.66
C TYR A 2 -7.92 2.23 -16.68
N SER A 3 -8.42 2.70 -17.84
CA SER A 3 -9.70 3.42 -17.96
C SER A 3 -10.91 2.61 -17.49
N GLU A 4 -10.94 1.31 -17.80
CA GLU A 4 -12.04 0.43 -17.37
C GLU A 4 -12.03 0.17 -15.87
N LEU A 5 -10.86 -0.15 -15.30
CA LEU A 5 -10.73 -0.30 -13.85
C LEU A 5 -11.16 0.99 -13.12
N LYS A 6 -10.69 2.16 -13.60
CA LYS A 6 -11.07 3.45 -13.03
C LYS A 6 -12.59 3.64 -13.04
N LYS A 7 -13.25 3.33 -14.16
CA LYS A 7 -14.72 3.46 -14.28
C LYS A 7 -15.44 2.58 -13.25
N ILE A 8 -15.04 1.32 -13.12
CA ILE A 8 -15.63 0.39 -12.15
C ILE A 8 -15.43 0.90 -10.71
N ILE A 9 -14.23 1.36 -10.37
CA ILE A 9 -13.92 1.90 -9.04
C ILE A 9 -14.75 3.14 -8.73
N GLU A 10 -14.88 4.08 -9.67
CA GLU A 10 -15.69 5.29 -9.48
C GLU A 10 -17.18 4.94 -9.30
N GLN A 11 -17.72 4.00 -10.07
CA GLN A 11 -19.09 3.54 -9.90
C GLN A 11 -19.31 2.90 -8.52
N ALA A 12 -18.38 2.01 -8.08
CA ALA A 12 -18.46 1.38 -6.76
C ALA A 12 -18.26 2.39 -5.62
N TRP A 13 -17.54 3.48 -5.87
CA TRP A 13 -17.40 4.56 -4.90
C TRP A 13 -18.71 5.30 -4.68
N GLU A 14 -19.44 5.62 -5.73
CA GLU A 14 -20.75 6.29 -5.66
C GLU A 14 -21.87 5.35 -5.16
N ASN A 15 -21.81 4.07 -5.53
CA ASN A 15 -22.77 3.06 -5.10
C ASN A 15 -22.06 1.84 -4.49
N ARG A 16 -22.00 1.80 -3.16
CA ARG A 16 -21.34 0.73 -2.40
C ARG A 16 -22.03 -0.64 -2.49
N GLU A 17 -23.27 -0.70 -2.90
CA GLU A 17 -24.00 -1.97 -3.09
C GLU A 17 -23.35 -2.83 -4.18
N LEU A 18 -22.72 -2.19 -5.16
CA LEU A 18 -21.95 -2.87 -6.22
C LEU A 18 -20.81 -3.74 -5.69
N LEU A 19 -20.33 -3.51 -4.46
CA LEU A 19 -19.33 -4.38 -3.81
C LEU A 19 -19.86 -5.79 -3.51
N SER A 20 -21.16 -6.03 -3.62
CA SER A 20 -21.73 -7.38 -3.58
C SER A 20 -21.42 -8.20 -4.83
N GLU A 21 -21.09 -7.55 -5.95
CA GLU A 21 -20.80 -8.16 -7.24
C GLU A 21 -19.34 -8.60 -7.33
N GLU A 22 -19.10 -9.88 -7.72
CA GLU A 22 -17.75 -10.41 -7.80
C GLU A 22 -16.84 -9.68 -8.82
N PRO A 23 -17.33 -9.29 -10.02
CA PRO A 23 -16.51 -8.52 -10.95
C PRO A 23 -16.00 -7.20 -10.37
N VAL A 24 -16.81 -6.52 -9.56
CA VAL A 24 -16.41 -5.27 -8.90
C VAL A 24 -15.36 -5.54 -7.83
N ARG A 25 -15.54 -6.58 -7.00
CA ARG A 25 -14.53 -7.00 -6.02
C ARG A 25 -13.21 -7.38 -6.68
N GLN A 26 -13.26 -8.07 -7.82
CA GLN A 26 -12.06 -8.41 -8.59
C GLN A 26 -11.34 -7.16 -9.11
N ALA A 27 -12.07 -6.18 -9.63
CA ALA A 27 -11.48 -4.92 -10.06
C ALA A 27 -10.79 -4.17 -8.90
N VAL A 28 -11.40 -4.14 -7.72
CA VAL A 28 -10.79 -3.56 -6.51
C VAL A 28 -9.51 -4.30 -6.13
N ARG A 29 -9.52 -5.65 -6.10
CA ARG A 29 -8.34 -6.46 -5.81
C ARG A 29 -7.23 -6.24 -6.83
N GLN A 30 -7.57 -6.17 -8.11
CA GLN A 30 -6.61 -5.92 -9.18
C GLN A 30 -5.92 -4.56 -9.03
N VAL A 31 -6.66 -3.51 -8.68
CA VAL A 31 -6.06 -2.19 -8.44
C VAL A 31 -5.09 -2.25 -7.26
N VAL A 32 -5.47 -2.89 -6.15
CA VAL A 32 -4.58 -3.04 -4.97
C VAL A 32 -3.35 -3.86 -5.31
N GLU A 33 -3.46 -4.91 -6.12
CA GLU A 33 -2.32 -5.69 -6.60
C GLU A 33 -1.36 -4.85 -7.46
N LEU A 34 -1.87 -4.02 -8.36
CA LEU A 34 -1.05 -3.09 -9.15
C LEU A 34 -0.32 -2.08 -8.27
N VAL A 35 -0.97 -1.63 -7.19
CA VAL A 35 -0.34 -0.74 -6.19
C VAL A 35 0.73 -1.50 -5.41
N ASP A 36 0.45 -2.72 -4.97
CA ASP A 36 1.42 -3.60 -4.28
C ASP A 36 2.69 -3.84 -5.08
N LYS A 37 2.56 -3.96 -6.39
CA LYS A 37 3.66 -4.14 -7.36
C LYS A 37 4.33 -2.84 -7.80
N GLY A 38 3.88 -1.68 -7.33
CA GLY A 38 4.40 -0.36 -7.72
C GLY A 38 4.09 0.04 -9.17
N GLN A 39 3.19 -0.69 -9.85
CA GLN A 39 2.77 -0.42 -11.23
C GLN A 39 1.72 0.69 -11.30
N LEU A 40 1.08 0.98 -10.18
CA LEU A 40 0.09 2.04 -10.02
C LEU A 40 0.34 2.75 -8.68
N ARG A 41 0.18 4.07 -8.66
CA ARG A 41 0.41 4.89 -7.47
C ARG A 41 -0.79 5.77 -7.17
N THR A 42 -1.03 6.05 -5.90
CA THR A 42 -2.06 7.03 -5.46
C THR A 42 -1.67 8.46 -5.78
N ALA A 43 -0.37 8.74 -5.81
CA ALA A 43 0.19 9.96 -6.37
C ALA A 43 1.58 9.67 -6.96
N GLU A 44 1.93 10.35 -8.05
CA GLU A 44 3.19 10.15 -8.76
C GLU A 44 3.79 11.49 -9.19
N PRO A 45 5.11 11.65 -9.19
CA PRO A 45 5.74 12.86 -9.70
C PRO A 45 5.56 12.90 -11.23
N VAL A 46 5.12 14.06 -11.75
CA VAL A 46 5.03 14.30 -13.19
C VAL A 46 6.35 14.85 -13.70
N ASP A 47 6.91 15.81 -12.98
CA ASP A 47 8.23 16.37 -13.24
C ASP A 47 8.97 16.55 -11.90
N PRO A 48 9.90 15.64 -11.59
CA PRO A 48 10.66 15.72 -10.34
C PRO A 48 11.43 17.04 -10.16
N ALA A 49 11.80 17.70 -11.26
CA ALA A 49 12.53 18.98 -11.20
C ALA A 49 11.63 20.15 -10.78
N LYS A 50 10.32 20.02 -11.00
CA LYS A 50 9.35 21.08 -10.71
C LYS A 50 8.51 20.81 -9.45
N SER A 51 8.73 19.69 -8.76
CA SER A 51 7.89 19.25 -7.63
C SER A 51 6.39 19.14 -7.99
N GLU A 52 6.09 18.84 -9.27
CA GLU A 52 4.73 18.64 -9.73
C GLU A 52 4.30 17.20 -9.51
N TRP A 53 3.12 17.03 -8.93
CA TRP A 53 2.53 15.73 -8.62
C TRP A 53 1.19 15.55 -9.30
N LYS A 54 0.96 14.36 -9.83
CA LYS A 54 -0.35 13.92 -10.29
C LYS A 54 -0.97 13.03 -9.22
N VAL A 55 -2.15 13.42 -8.74
CA VAL A 55 -2.93 12.63 -7.79
C VAL A 55 -3.91 11.73 -8.55
N ASN A 56 -3.85 10.44 -8.27
CA ASN A 56 -4.75 9.42 -8.81
C ASN A 56 -5.81 9.08 -7.74
N GLU A 57 -6.76 9.97 -7.49
CA GLU A 57 -7.78 9.81 -6.43
C GLU A 57 -8.56 8.49 -6.53
N TRP A 58 -8.86 8.04 -7.74
CA TRP A 58 -9.56 6.78 -7.97
C TRP A 58 -8.80 5.56 -7.41
N VAL A 59 -7.46 5.62 -7.38
CA VAL A 59 -6.62 4.57 -6.78
C VAL A 59 -6.78 4.56 -5.27
N LYS A 60 -6.81 5.74 -4.62
CA LYS A 60 -7.10 5.86 -3.19
C LYS A 60 -8.52 5.36 -2.87
N LYS A 61 -9.51 5.65 -3.72
CA LYS A 61 -10.85 5.10 -3.60
C LYS A 61 -10.82 3.57 -3.62
N ALA A 62 -10.08 2.95 -4.53
CA ALA A 62 -9.91 1.49 -4.57
C ALA A 62 -9.30 0.94 -3.29
N VAL A 63 -8.27 1.58 -2.75
CA VAL A 63 -7.66 1.21 -1.46
C VAL A 63 -8.71 1.24 -0.33
N ILE A 64 -9.57 2.24 -0.28
CA ILE A 64 -10.65 2.34 0.71
C ILE A 64 -11.70 1.26 0.49
N LEU A 65 -12.08 0.99 -0.78
CA LEU A 65 -13.04 -0.05 -1.15
C LEU A 65 -12.53 -1.48 -0.86
N TYR A 66 -11.23 -1.65 -0.73
CA TYR A 66 -10.63 -2.94 -0.41
C TYR A 66 -10.97 -3.43 1.00
N PHE A 67 -11.11 -2.52 1.98
CA PHE A 67 -11.42 -2.90 3.37
C PHE A 67 -12.77 -3.63 3.53
N PRO A 68 -13.90 -3.12 3.02
CA PRO A 68 -15.18 -3.79 3.21
C PRO A 68 -15.32 -5.14 2.50
N ILE A 69 -14.52 -5.41 1.47
CA ILE A 69 -14.57 -6.69 0.75
C ILE A 69 -13.66 -7.77 1.37
N GLN A 70 -12.90 -7.45 2.41
CA GLN A 70 -12.05 -8.41 3.12
C GLN A 70 -12.73 -8.90 4.40
N PRO A 71 -12.76 -10.22 4.64
CA PRO A 71 -13.29 -10.78 5.89
C PRO A 71 -12.29 -10.58 7.04
N MET A 72 -12.83 -10.42 8.25
CA MET A 72 -12.00 -10.50 9.46
C MET A 72 -11.44 -11.91 9.63
N ARG A 73 -10.17 -12.01 10.00
CA ARG A 73 -9.51 -13.30 10.25
C ARG A 73 -8.51 -13.19 11.39
N LYS A 74 -8.33 -14.32 12.07
CA LYS A 74 -7.26 -14.50 13.04
C LYS A 74 -5.94 -14.71 12.28
N MET A 75 -4.91 -14.02 12.72
CA MET A 75 -3.53 -14.21 12.29
C MET A 75 -2.67 -14.50 13.52
N GLN A 76 -1.68 -15.40 13.39
CA GLN A 76 -0.86 -15.80 14.52
C GLN A 76 0.59 -16.06 14.06
N ALA A 77 1.54 -15.65 14.87
CA ALA A 77 2.95 -15.94 14.69
C ALA A 77 3.60 -16.19 16.06
N GLY A 78 3.84 -17.45 16.40
CA GLY A 78 4.27 -17.85 17.74
C GLY A 78 3.26 -17.41 18.78
N GLU A 79 3.72 -16.65 19.78
CA GLU A 79 2.88 -16.11 20.87
C GLU A 79 2.10 -14.84 20.45
N LEU A 80 2.38 -14.27 19.29
CA LEU A 80 1.70 -13.06 18.83
C LEU A 80 0.43 -13.42 18.07
N GLU A 81 -0.65 -12.68 18.34
CA GLU A 81 -1.95 -12.87 17.71
C GLU A 81 -2.55 -11.53 17.29
N TRP A 82 -3.20 -11.54 16.13
CA TRP A 82 -3.95 -10.40 15.61
C TRP A 82 -5.31 -10.86 15.09
N TYR A 83 -6.28 -9.95 15.08
CA TYR A 83 -7.58 -10.14 14.47
C TYR A 83 -7.87 -8.96 13.54
N ASP A 84 -7.60 -9.13 12.26
CA ASP A 84 -7.71 -8.07 11.25
C ASP A 84 -8.15 -8.68 9.90
N LYS A 85 -8.50 -7.83 8.99
CA LYS A 85 -8.90 -8.18 7.63
C LYS A 85 -7.78 -7.98 6.59
N MET A 86 -6.76 -7.20 6.92
CA MET A 86 -5.70 -6.87 5.96
C MET A 86 -4.56 -7.89 6.03
N GLU A 87 -4.14 -8.36 4.86
CA GLU A 87 -2.96 -9.20 4.75
C GLU A 87 -1.69 -8.39 5.03
N VAL A 88 -0.70 -9.04 5.60
CA VAL A 88 0.65 -8.48 5.68
C VAL A 88 1.45 -8.85 4.44
N LYS A 89 2.41 -8.01 4.08
CA LYS A 89 3.32 -8.28 2.97
C LYS A 89 4.32 -9.36 3.35
N HIS A 90 4.64 -10.21 2.39
CA HIS A 90 5.60 -11.31 2.50
C HIS A 90 6.58 -11.29 1.33
N GLY A 91 7.54 -12.24 1.30
CA GLY A 91 8.46 -12.43 0.18
C GLY A 91 9.54 -11.35 0.11
N TYR A 92 9.99 -10.84 1.26
CA TYR A 92 10.96 -9.74 1.30
C TYR A 92 12.33 -10.09 0.72
N GLU A 93 12.74 -11.36 0.80
CA GLU A 93 13.99 -11.84 0.20
C GLU A 93 13.94 -11.70 -1.32
N GLU A 94 12.88 -12.19 -1.95
CA GLU A 94 12.66 -12.13 -3.40
C GLU A 94 12.46 -10.68 -3.87
N LEU A 95 11.88 -9.84 -3.02
CA LEU A 95 11.71 -8.41 -3.27
C LEU A 95 13.03 -7.63 -3.12
N GLY A 96 14.09 -8.24 -2.55
CA GLY A 96 15.34 -7.54 -2.28
C GLY A 96 15.21 -6.44 -1.22
N VAL A 97 14.33 -6.62 -0.24
CA VAL A 97 14.05 -5.65 0.83
C VAL A 97 14.57 -6.21 2.16
N ARG A 98 15.40 -5.44 2.86
CA ARG A 98 15.81 -5.79 4.23
C ARG A 98 14.73 -5.39 5.22
N VAL A 99 14.24 -6.36 5.99
CA VAL A 99 13.19 -6.12 7.00
C VAL A 99 13.66 -6.63 8.36
N VAL A 100 13.69 -5.73 9.32
CA VAL A 100 14.08 -6.04 10.70
C VAL A 100 12.84 -6.41 11.51
N PRO A 101 12.84 -7.50 12.29
CA PRO A 101 11.75 -7.79 13.21
C PRO A 101 11.57 -6.61 14.19
N HIS A 102 10.44 -6.15 14.40
CA HIS A 102 9.03 -6.38 14.17
C HIS A 102 8.43 -5.42 13.13
N ALA A 103 9.15 -5.11 12.06
CA ALA A 103 8.57 -4.29 11.00
C ALA A 103 7.37 -5.00 10.38
N VAL A 104 6.33 -4.24 10.08
CA VAL A 104 5.11 -4.70 9.42
C VAL A 104 4.78 -3.80 8.25
N ALA A 105 4.64 -4.38 7.06
CA ALA A 105 3.99 -3.73 5.94
C ALA A 105 2.71 -4.49 5.59
N ARG A 106 1.65 -3.76 5.28
CA ARG A 106 0.41 -4.35 4.76
C ARG A 106 0.56 -4.68 3.28
N TYR A 107 -0.10 -5.75 2.82
CA TYR A 107 -0.31 -5.98 1.40
C TYR A 107 -0.95 -4.75 0.75
N GLY A 108 -0.56 -4.44 -0.49
CA GLY A 108 -0.95 -3.20 -1.15
C GLY A 108 -0.04 -2.00 -0.84
N ALA A 109 1.03 -2.19 -0.06
CA ALA A 109 2.13 -1.24 0.05
C ALA A 109 3.28 -1.66 -0.87
N TYR A 110 3.74 -0.78 -1.74
CA TYR A 110 4.95 -1.03 -2.54
C TYR A 110 6.20 -0.64 -1.76
N ILE A 111 7.16 -1.56 -1.72
CA ILE A 111 8.48 -1.33 -1.12
C ILE A 111 9.53 -1.75 -2.15
N ALA A 112 10.29 -0.78 -2.63
CA ALA A 112 11.25 -0.99 -3.70
C ALA A 112 12.45 -1.83 -3.24
N PRO A 113 13.08 -2.59 -4.16
CA PRO A 113 14.34 -3.27 -3.90
C PRO A 113 15.40 -2.30 -3.33
N GLY A 114 16.18 -2.79 -2.36
CA GLY A 114 17.19 -1.99 -1.67
C GLY A 114 16.66 -1.04 -0.60
N ALA A 115 15.35 -1.03 -0.34
CA ALA A 115 14.79 -0.36 0.84
C ALA A 115 15.05 -1.16 2.11
N ILE A 116 15.05 -0.47 3.25
CA ILE A 116 15.24 -1.05 4.58
C ILE A 116 14.05 -0.64 5.45
N LEU A 117 13.40 -1.61 6.07
CA LEU A 117 12.41 -1.39 7.11
C LEU A 117 13.02 -1.78 8.46
N MET A 118 13.35 -0.79 9.29
CA MET A 118 13.58 -1.00 10.70
C MET A 118 12.25 -1.34 11.38
N PRO A 119 12.18 -1.70 12.67
CA PRO A 119 10.91 -1.95 13.34
C PRO A 119 9.94 -0.78 13.17
N SER A 120 9.09 -0.85 12.18
CA SER A 120 8.27 0.26 11.66
C SER A 120 6.97 -0.28 11.08
N TYR A 121 6.08 0.63 10.68
CA TYR A 121 4.80 0.26 10.08
C TYR A 121 4.61 0.95 8.73
N VAL A 122 4.24 0.18 7.70
CA VAL A 122 3.90 0.69 6.37
C VAL A 122 2.48 0.26 6.00
N ASN A 123 1.60 1.24 5.81
CA ASN A 123 0.20 0.98 5.53
C ASN A 123 -0.06 0.74 4.04
N ILE A 124 -1.21 0.12 3.75
CA ILE A 124 -1.70 -0.13 2.38
C ILE A 124 -1.74 1.16 1.55
N GLY A 125 -1.44 1.07 0.26
CA GLY A 125 -1.41 2.19 -0.68
C GLY A 125 -0.12 3.01 -0.63
N ALA A 126 0.73 2.79 0.36
CA ALA A 126 2.01 3.48 0.49
C ALA A 126 3.00 3.05 -0.62
N TYR A 127 3.88 3.97 -0.96
CA TYR A 127 4.99 3.74 -1.88
C TYR A 127 6.30 4.14 -1.21
N VAL A 128 7.21 3.18 -1.03
CA VAL A 128 8.54 3.40 -0.47
C VAL A 128 9.57 3.11 -1.54
N ASP A 129 10.28 4.13 -2.00
CA ASP A 129 11.23 4.01 -3.12
C ASP A 129 12.60 3.47 -2.66
N THR A 130 13.42 3.09 -3.63
CA THR A 130 14.70 2.42 -3.45
C THR A 130 15.69 3.22 -2.59
N GLY A 131 16.48 2.50 -1.79
CA GLY A 131 17.50 3.09 -0.92
C GLY A 131 16.93 3.89 0.26
N THR A 132 15.63 3.86 0.45
CA THR A 132 14.95 4.48 1.62
C THR A 132 15.08 3.57 2.82
N MET A 133 15.38 4.14 3.98
CA MET A 133 15.35 3.44 5.27
C MET A 133 14.23 4.03 6.13
N VAL A 134 13.17 3.26 6.31
CA VAL A 134 12.10 3.59 7.27
C VAL A 134 12.59 3.22 8.65
N ASP A 135 12.90 4.23 9.46
CA ASP A 135 13.59 4.05 10.73
C ASP A 135 12.65 3.55 11.85
N THR A 136 13.23 3.24 13.00
CA THR A 136 12.56 2.59 14.14
C THR A 136 11.36 3.40 14.62
N TRP A 137 10.20 2.72 14.72
CA TRP A 137 8.91 3.27 15.11
C TRP A 137 8.36 4.37 14.18
N ALA A 138 8.96 4.56 12.99
CA ALA A 138 8.34 5.40 11.98
C ALA A 138 7.08 4.74 11.41
N THR A 139 6.11 5.55 11.05
CA THR A 139 4.85 5.13 10.42
C THR A 139 4.73 5.75 9.04
N VAL A 140 4.64 4.91 8.01
CA VAL A 140 4.25 5.34 6.66
C VAL A 140 2.74 5.10 6.52
N GLY A 141 1.98 6.19 6.55
CA GLY A 141 0.53 6.15 6.51
C GLY A 141 -0.04 5.64 5.20
N SER A 142 -1.34 5.43 5.19
CA SER A 142 -2.04 4.95 3.98
C SER A 142 -1.86 5.92 2.83
N CYS A 143 -1.44 5.39 1.68
CA CYS A 143 -1.20 6.14 0.44
C CYS A 143 -0.06 7.18 0.49
N ALA A 144 0.75 7.22 1.56
CA ALA A 144 1.92 8.07 1.62
C ALA A 144 2.96 7.68 0.56
N GLN A 145 3.68 8.66 0.02
CA GLN A 145 4.64 8.48 -1.06
C GLN A 145 6.03 8.92 -0.61
N ILE A 146 6.93 7.96 -0.40
CA ILE A 146 8.29 8.21 0.04
C ILE A 146 9.24 8.08 -1.15
N GLY A 147 9.99 9.14 -1.42
CA GLY A 147 10.96 9.19 -2.51
C GLY A 147 12.22 8.36 -2.24
N ARG A 148 13.09 8.33 -3.24
CA ARG A 148 14.37 7.59 -3.18
C ARG A 148 15.27 8.13 -2.10
N ARG A 149 15.96 7.22 -1.38
CA ARG A 149 16.97 7.53 -0.37
C ARG A 149 16.50 8.53 0.68
N ALA A 150 15.20 8.53 0.95
CA ALA A 150 14.63 9.31 2.03
C ALA A 150 14.78 8.53 3.35
N PRO A 151 15.32 9.14 4.42
CA PRO A 151 15.40 8.54 5.73
C PRO A 151 14.28 9.06 6.64
N PRO A 152 13.04 8.54 6.58
CA PRO A 152 12.03 8.84 7.60
C PRO A 152 12.58 8.49 8.99
N SER A 153 12.82 9.53 9.80
CA SER A 153 13.44 9.40 11.12
C SER A 153 12.57 8.62 12.09
N GLY A 154 13.18 8.05 13.12
CA GLY A 154 12.49 7.28 14.15
C GLY A 154 11.34 8.05 14.80
N GLY A 155 10.20 7.38 14.99
CA GLY A 155 9.01 7.94 15.60
C GLY A 155 8.20 8.91 14.74
N VAL A 156 8.61 9.19 13.49
CA VAL A 156 7.87 10.10 12.61
C VAL A 156 6.65 9.42 11.98
N GLY A 157 5.57 10.17 11.80
CA GLY A 157 4.39 9.78 11.01
C GLY A 157 4.33 10.57 9.70
N LEU A 158 4.14 9.86 8.59
CA LEU A 158 4.05 10.41 7.23
C LEU A 158 2.70 10.08 6.61
#